data_dc48ca4a29555cde047d343ac21d8532
#
_entry.id   dc48ca4a29555cde047d343ac21d8532
#
_cell.length_a   1.000
_cell.length_b   1.000
_cell.length_c   1.000
_cell.angle_alpha   90.00
_cell.angle_beta   90.00
_cell.angle_gamma   90.00
#
_symmetry.space_group_name_H-M   'P 1'
#
loop_
_entity.id
_entity.type
_entity.pdbx_description
1 polymer ?
#
loop_
_entity_poly.entity_id
_entity_poly.type
_entity_poly.pdbx_seq_one_letter_code
_entity_poly.pdbx_strand_id
1 'polypeptide(L)'
;MGFAFNVFVSSSCYELRDMRARLQEWLSGMGFNPILSEGEGFPHADGMPPYASCLKTMDECTMVIGVIERQYGTPFDDWGPFPQYKGLAPTHAELRHALNTGKRVLIYVQDGTWNFYDVWRRNPDAFAKGAPHGLDVRTLEMLHELKT
;
A
#
# COMPACT_ATOMS: atom_id res chain seq x y z
N MET A 1 -1.00 -24.24 -20.64
CA MET A 1 -0.45 -22.92 -20.26
C MET A 1 -1.40 -22.23 -19.31
N GLY A 2 -1.00 -22.09 -18.08
CA GLY A 2 -1.78 -21.31 -17.12
C GLY A 2 -1.53 -19.82 -17.34
N PHE A 3 -2.59 -19.03 -17.28
CA PHE A 3 -2.43 -17.59 -17.22
C PHE A 3 -1.96 -17.23 -15.81
N ALA A 4 -0.81 -16.58 -15.71
CA ALA A 4 -0.37 -16.05 -14.44
C ALA A 4 -1.26 -14.86 -14.07
N PHE A 5 -1.91 -14.94 -12.91
CA PHE A 5 -2.66 -13.79 -12.40
C PHE A 5 -1.68 -12.73 -11.90
N ASN A 6 -1.91 -11.49 -12.31
CA ASN A 6 -1.12 -10.37 -11.82
C ASN A 6 -1.56 -9.98 -10.42
N VAL A 7 -0.60 -9.95 -9.50
CA VAL A 7 -0.82 -9.53 -8.12
C VAL A 7 0.03 -8.29 -7.85
N PHE A 8 -0.61 -7.19 -7.51
CA PHE A 8 0.09 -5.96 -7.16
C PHE A 8 0.46 -5.98 -5.68
N VAL A 9 1.73 -5.71 -5.38
CA VAL A 9 2.20 -5.63 -3.99
C VAL A 9 2.49 -4.18 -3.65
N SER A 10 1.76 -3.64 -2.68
CA SER A 10 1.88 -2.28 -2.19
C SER A 10 2.47 -2.28 -0.78
N SER A 11 3.57 -1.58 -0.58
CA SER A 11 4.19 -1.46 0.74
C SER A 11 4.78 -0.08 0.93
N SER A 12 4.71 0.44 2.16
CA SER A 12 5.03 1.82 2.47
C SER A 12 6.50 2.07 2.82
N CYS A 13 7.35 1.06 2.85
CA CYS A 13 8.66 1.23 3.47
C CYS A 13 9.78 0.48 2.76
N TYR A 14 10.89 1.17 2.58
CA TYR A 14 12.13 0.57 2.08
C TYR A 14 12.70 -0.50 3.01
N GLU A 15 12.40 -0.40 4.31
CA GLU A 15 12.85 -1.37 5.30
C GLU A 15 12.23 -2.76 5.09
N LEU A 16 11.17 -2.84 4.30
CA LEU A 16 10.51 -4.10 3.97
C LEU A 16 11.10 -4.76 2.71
N ARG A 17 12.27 -4.34 2.28
CA ARG A 17 12.91 -4.86 1.05
C ARG A 17 13.01 -6.40 1.07
N ASP A 18 13.47 -6.97 2.17
CA ASP A 18 13.61 -8.43 2.29
C ASP A 18 12.27 -9.14 2.27
N MET A 19 11.27 -8.57 2.93
CA MET A 19 9.91 -9.11 2.92
C MET A 19 9.33 -9.05 1.51
N ARG A 20 9.54 -7.96 0.80
CA ARG A 20 9.07 -7.82 -0.58
C ARG A 20 9.70 -8.86 -1.50
N ALA A 21 11.00 -9.10 -1.35
CA ALA A 21 11.70 -10.12 -2.12
C ALA A 21 11.15 -11.51 -1.84
N ARG A 22 10.88 -11.84 -0.58
CA ARG A 22 10.28 -13.12 -0.19
C ARG A 22 8.86 -13.28 -0.70
N LEU A 23 8.06 -12.23 -0.65
CA LEU A 23 6.72 -12.23 -1.22
C LEU A 23 6.77 -12.49 -2.72
N GLN A 24 7.72 -11.86 -3.42
CA GLN A 24 7.89 -12.04 -4.85
C GLN A 24 8.21 -13.51 -5.17
N GLU A 25 9.14 -14.11 -4.46
CA GLU A 25 9.49 -15.52 -4.63
C GLU A 25 8.32 -16.43 -4.34
N TRP A 26 7.62 -16.18 -3.24
CA TRP A 26 6.49 -17.01 -2.81
C TRP A 26 5.35 -16.94 -3.82
N LEU A 27 4.98 -15.75 -4.26
CA LEU A 27 3.91 -15.58 -5.23
C LEU A 27 4.28 -16.18 -6.58
N SER A 28 5.53 -16.00 -7.03
CA SER A 28 6.02 -16.60 -8.28
C SER A 28 5.99 -18.11 -8.20
N GLY A 29 6.36 -18.69 -7.06
CA GLY A 29 6.32 -20.14 -6.83
C GLY A 29 4.92 -20.71 -6.85
N MET A 30 3.91 -19.91 -6.55
CA MET A 30 2.50 -20.30 -6.60
C MET A 30 1.86 -20.09 -7.97
N GLY A 31 2.61 -19.60 -8.95
CA GLY A 31 2.10 -19.35 -10.29
C GLY A 31 1.50 -17.96 -10.52
N PHE A 32 1.64 -17.07 -9.55
CA PHE A 32 1.23 -15.68 -9.71
C PHE A 32 2.34 -14.85 -10.32
N ASN A 33 1.97 -13.73 -10.94
CA ASN A 33 2.92 -12.76 -11.43
C ASN A 33 2.91 -11.52 -10.51
N PRO A 34 3.88 -11.40 -9.57
CA PRO A 34 3.91 -10.28 -8.65
C PRO A 34 4.42 -9.02 -9.34
N ILE A 35 3.72 -7.91 -9.14
CA ILE A 35 4.12 -6.59 -9.60
C ILE A 35 4.32 -5.74 -8.36
N LEU A 36 5.57 -5.35 -8.13
CA LEU A 36 5.94 -4.58 -6.94
C LEU A 36 5.95 -3.09 -7.28
N SER A 37 5.25 -2.30 -6.48
CA SER A 37 5.36 -0.85 -6.57
C SER A 37 6.80 -0.44 -6.22
N GLU A 38 7.32 0.59 -6.89
CA GLU A 38 8.67 1.12 -6.67
C GLU A 38 9.82 0.14 -6.98
N GLY A 39 9.57 -0.94 -7.72
CA GLY A 39 10.61 -1.85 -8.16
C GLY A 39 11.45 -1.25 -9.28
N GLU A 40 12.75 -1.62 -9.34
CA GLU A 40 13.58 -1.32 -10.51
C GLU A 40 12.93 -1.95 -11.75
N GLY A 41 12.88 -1.20 -12.84
CA GLY A 41 12.24 -1.67 -14.06
C GLY A 41 10.73 -1.56 -14.07
N PHE A 42 10.14 -0.93 -13.06
CA PHE A 42 8.71 -0.68 -13.06
C PHE A 42 8.34 0.22 -14.25
N PRO A 43 7.35 -0.18 -15.08
CA PRO A 43 7.00 0.62 -16.25
C PRO A 43 6.37 1.95 -15.83
N HIS A 44 6.87 3.03 -16.41
CA HIS A 44 6.31 4.37 -16.22
C HIS A 44 5.51 4.75 -17.46
N ALA A 45 4.30 5.25 -17.26
CA ALA A 45 3.55 5.85 -18.34
C ALA A 45 4.13 7.22 -18.67
N ASP A 46 4.23 7.53 -19.95
CA ASP A 46 4.76 8.82 -20.39
C ASP A 46 3.94 9.98 -19.85
N GLY A 47 4.63 10.99 -19.33
CA GLY A 47 4.00 12.19 -18.81
C GLY A 47 3.30 12.04 -17.46
N MET A 48 3.45 10.89 -16.80
CA MET A 48 2.89 10.65 -15.47
C MET A 48 3.96 10.57 -14.40
N PRO A 49 3.68 11.04 -13.18
CA PRO A 49 4.53 10.72 -12.03
C PRO A 49 4.61 9.20 -11.82
N PRO A 50 5.73 8.67 -11.33
CA PRO A 50 5.89 7.21 -11.14
C PRO A 50 4.80 6.58 -10.28
N TYR A 51 4.41 7.23 -9.19
CA TYR A 51 3.37 6.72 -8.30
C TYR A 51 1.98 6.71 -8.95
N ALA A 52 1.69 7.67 -9.84
CA ALA A 52 0.43 7.66 -10.61
C ALA A 52 0.44 6.54 -11.65
N SER A 53 1.59 6.26 -12.24
CA SER A 53 1.76 5.12 -13.16
C SER A 53 1.47 3.79 -12.49
N CYS A 54 1.80 3.66 -11.19
CA CYS A 54 1.49 2.47 -10.41
C CYS A 54 -0.01 2.18 -10.39
N LEU A 55 -0.85 3.20 -10.29
CA LEU A 55 -2.31 3.02 -10.28
C LEU A 55 -2.81 2.45 -11.60
N LYS A 56 -2.23 2.89 -12.72
CA LYS A 56 -2.58 2.33 -14.03
C LYS A 56 -2.15 0.87 -14.17
N THR A 57 -0.96 0.55 -13.71
CA THR A 57 -0.47 -0.83 -13.73
C THR A 57 -1.35 -1.73 -12.85
N MET A 58 -1.80 -1.21 -11.72
CA MET A 58 -2.71 -1.92 -10.83
C MET A 58 -4.01 -2.31 -11.53
N ASP A 59 -4.49 -1.51 -12.48
CA ASP A 59 -5.73 -1.82 -13.21
C ASP A 59 -5.64 -3.14 -13.98
N GLU A 60 -4.44 -3.59 -14.30
CA GLU A 60 -4.18 -4.87 -14.96
C GLU A 60 -4.06 -6.04 -13.97
N CYS A 61 -4.13 -5.77 -12.67
CA CYS A 61 -4.00 -6.78 -11.63
C CYS A 61 -5.37 -7.24 -11.14
N THR A 62 -5.45 -8.51 -10.75
CA THR A 62 -6.69 -9.09 -10.20
C THR A 62 -6.77 -8.96 -8.68
N MET A 63 -5.61 -8.91 -8.03
CA MET A 63 -5.52 -8.83 -6.58
C MET A 63 -4.42 -7.87 -6.17
N VAL A 64 -4.61 -7.24 -5.01
CA VAL A 64 -3.64 -6.34 -4.41
C VAL A 64 -3.32 -6.83 -3.01
N ILE A 65 -2.03 -6.93 -2.70
CA ILE A 65 -1.54 -7.24 -1.35
C ILE A 65 -0.90 -5.98 -0.79
N GLY A 66 -1.44 -5.48 0.32
CA GLY A 66 -0.87 -4.35 1.04
C GLY A 66 -0.08 -4.83 2.24
N VAL A 67 1.09 -4.24 2.46
CA VAL A 67 1.90 -4.49 3.65
C VAL A 67 2.11 -3.16 4.37
N ILE A 68 1.60 -3.07 5.59
CA ILE A 68 1.56 -1.83 6.36
C ILE A 68 2.40 -1.98 7.63
N GLU A 69 3.33 -1.06 7.79
CA GLU A 69 4.16 -0.89 8.98
C GLU A 69 3.74 0.36 9.76
N ARG A 70 4.67 0.91 10.55
CA ARG A 70 4.40 2.09 11.39
C ARG A 70 4.34 3.39 10.62
N GLN A 71 5.13 3.49 9.53
CA GLN A 71 5.26 4.71 8.76
C GLN A 71 4.15 4.83 7.73
N TYR A 72 3.70 6.06 7.53
CA TYR A 72 2.69 6.35 6.52
C TYR A 72 3.27 6.47 5.11
N GLY A 73 4.50 6.96 5.02
CA GLY A 73 5.12 7.30 3.75
C GLY A 73 4.97 8.80 3.45
N THR A 74 5.51 9.22 2.32
CA THR A 74 5.51 10.63 1.92
C THR A 74 4.27 10.94 1.09
N PRO A 75 3.40 11.87 1.55
CA PRO A 75 2.26 12.31 0.74
C PRO A 75 2.71 13.08 -0.50
N PHE A 76 1.96 12.93 -1.59
CA PHE A 76 2.18 13.67 -2.83
C PHE A 76 0.91 14.42 -3.23
N ASP A 77 1.08 15.56 -3.90
CA ASP A 77 -0.04 16.36 -4.38
C ASP A 77 -0.35 16.14 -5.85
N ASP A 78 0.66 15.82 -6.65
CA ASP A 78 0.49 15.61 -8.09
C ASP A 78 0.25 14.13 -8.39
N TRP A 79 -1.00 13.77 -8.58
CA TRP A 79 -1.39 12.41 -8.94
C TRP A 79 -1.81 12.29 -10.40
N GLY A 80 -1.45 13.29 -11.25
CA GLY A 80 -1.78 13.25 -12.68
C GLY A 80 -3.27 13.11 -12.92
N PRO A 81 -3.72 12.05 -13.62
CA PRO A 81 -5.15 11.84 -13.91
C PRO A 81 -5.97 11.38 -12.70
N PHE A 82 -5.36 11.29 -11.50
CA PHE A 82 -6.03 10.83 -10.29
C PHE A 82 -6.03 11.92 -9.19
N PRO A 83 -6.65 13.09 -9.45
CA PRO A 83 -6.61 14.21 -8.49
C PRO A 83 -7.30 13.91 -7.15
N GLN A 84 -8.14 12.88 -7.12
CA GLN A 84 -8.82 12.46 -5.91
C GLN A 84 -7.86 11.91 -4.84
N TYR A 85 -6.63 11.58 -5.21
CA TYR A 85 -5.63 11.06 -4.28
C TYR A 85 -4.64 12.11 -3.79
N LYS A 86 -4.87 13.37 -4.13
CA LYS A 86 -4.02 14.47 -3.67
C LYS A 86 -3.85 14.44 -2.16
N GLY A 87 -2.60 14.56 -1.71
CA GLY A 87 -2.26 14.58 -0.29
C GLY A 87 -2.10 13.21 0.35
N LEU A 88 -2.22 12.13 -0.41
CA LEU A 88 -2.04 10.78 0.10
C LEU A 88 -0.64 10.25 -0.19
N ALA A 89 -0.15 9.39 0.69
CA ALA A 89 1.06 8.61 0.42
C ALA A 89 0.74 7.51 -0.61
N PRO A 90 1.74 7.02 -1.37
CA PRO A 90 1.50 6.04 -2.42
C PRO A 90 0.74 4.79 -1.98
N THR A 91 1.13 4.17 -0.87
CA THR A 91 0.45 2.96 -0.38
C THR A 91 -1.02 3.24 -0.06
N HIS A 92 -1.32 4.37 0.57
CA HIS A 92 -2.68 4.75 0.88
C HIS A 92 -3.53 4.91 -0.39
N ALA A 93 -2.99 5.64 -1.38
CA ALA A 93 -3.67 5.83 -2.66
C ALA A 93 -3.85 4.51 -3.39
N GLU A 94 -2.84 3.66 -3.40
CA GLU A 94 -2.89 2.36 -4.06
C GLU A 94 -3.96 1.46 -3.47
N LEU A 95 -4.03 1.36 -2.14
CA LEU A 95 -5.01 0.51 -1.47
C LEU A 95 -6.42 1.08 -1.59
N ARG A 96 -6.58 2.40 -1.50
CA ARG A 96 -7.87 3.05 -1.73
C ARG A 96 -8.35 2.82 -3.17
N HIS A 97 -7.45 2.97 -4.14
CA HIS A 97 -7.77 2.75 -5.54
C HIS A 97 -8.19 1.29 -5.79
N ALA A 98 -7.49 0.34 -5.20
CA ALA A 98 -7.82 -1.07 -5.31
C ALA A 98 -9.24 -1.36 -4.81
N LEU A 99 -9.60 -0.81 -3.65
CA LEU A 99 -10.94 -0.97 -3.10
C LEU A 99 -12.00 -0.28 -3.97
N ASN A 100 -11.71 0.93 -4.44
CA ASN A 100 -12.64 1.69 -5.28
C ASN A 100 -12.89 1.03 -6.63
N THR A 101 -11.94 0.27 -7.14
CA THR A 101 -12.07 -0.42 -8.44
C THR A 101 -12.51 -1.87 -8.29
N GLY A 102 -12.91 -2.28 -7.09
CA GLY A 102 -13.49 -3.61 -6.85
C GLY A 102 -12.51 -4.76 -6.86
N LYS A 103 -11.22 -4.50 -6.65
CA LYS A 103 -10.23 -5.56 -6.62
C LYS A 103 -10.24 -6.30 -5.29
N ARG A 104 -9.78 -7.55 -5.32
CA ARG A 104 -9.55 -8.30 -4.09
C ARG A 104 -8.32 -7.73 -3.41
N VAL A 105 -8.45 -7.34 -2.15
CA VAL A 105 -7.38 -6.72 -1.37
C VAL A 105 -7.10 -7.53 -0.12
N LEU A 106 -5.84 -7.91 0.08
CA LEU A 106 -5.35 -8.51 1.31
C LEU A 106 -4.36 -7.54 1.94
N ILE A 107 -4.58 -7.22 3.21
CA ILE A 107 -3.73 -6.29 3.92
C ILE A 107 -3.07 -7.00 5.10
N TYR A 108 -1.75 -7.01 5.11
CA TYR A 108 -0.93 -7.50 6.20
C TYR A 108 -0.43 -6.30 6.99
N VAL A 109 -0.69 -6.29 8.28
CA VAL A 109 -0.31 -5.19 9.17
C VAL A 109 0.70 -5.73 10.18
N GLN A 110 1.78 -4.99 10.40
CA GLN A 110 2.73 -5.32 11.46
C GLN A 110 2.01 -5.42 12.81
N ASP A 111 2.34 -6.43 13.60
CA ASP A 111 1.67 -6.70 14.87
C ASP A 111 1.66 -5.49 15.80
N GLY A 112 2.80 -4.82 15.96
CA GLY A 112 2.89 -3.63 16.82
C GLY A 112 1.97 -2.50 16.34
N THR A 113 1.92 -2.28 15.04
CA THR A 113 1.05 -1.26 14.44
C THR A 113 -0.43 -1.61 14.67
N TRP A 114 -0.77 -2.89 14.52
CA TRP A 114 -2.13 -3.36 14.77
C TRP A 114 -2.55 -3.14 16.22
N ASN A 115 -1.63 -3.39 17.17
CA ASN A 115 -1.89 -3.17 18.58
C ASN A 115 -2.11 -1.69 18.87
N PHE A 116 -1.32 -0.79 18.28
CA PHE A 116 -1.53 0.65 18.41
C PHE A 116 -2.85 1.08 17.78
N TYR A 117 -3.23 0.50 16.65
CA TYR A 117 -4.51 0.78 16.03
C TYR A 117 -5.67 0.42 16.97
N ASP A 118 -5.59 -0.70 17.65
CA ASP A 118 -6.63 -1.13 18.59
C ASP A 118 -6.79 -0.14 19.75
N VAL A 119 -5.67 0.36 20.28
CA VAL A 119 -5.72 1.43 21.31
C VAL A 119 -6.33 2.72 20.74
N TRP A 120 -5.85 3.14 19.59
CA TRP A 120 -6.29 4.39 18.95
C TRP A 120 -7.77 4.39 18.60
N ARG A 121 -8.30 3.30 18.06
CA ARG A 121 -9.71 3.24 17.66
C ARG A 121 -10.65 3.32 18.86
N ARG A 122 -10.19 2.87 20.02
CA ARG A 122 -10.96 2.95 21.27
C ARG A 122 -10.87 4.33 21.90
N ASN A 123 -9.76 5.01 21.69
CA ASN A 123 -9.52 6.36 22.19
C ASN A 123 -8.64 7.12 21.19
N PRO A 124 -9.25 7.83 20.20
CA PRO A 124 -8.49 8.55 19.18
C PRO A 124 -7.54 9.62 19.72
N ASP A 125 -7.76 10.08 20.95
CA ASP A 125 -6.88 11.07 21.59
C ASP A 125 -5.68 10.44 22.32
N ALA A 126 -5.57 9.12 22.33
CA ALA A 126 -4.52 8.41 23.07
C ALA A 126 -3.10 8.88 22.68
N PHE A 127 -2.89 9.26 21.43
CA PHE A 127 -1.59 9.71 20.94
C PHE A 127 -1.55 11.19 20.60
N ALA A 128 -2.51 11.98 21.09
CA ALA A 128 -2.60 13.41 20.77
C ALA A 128 -1.40 14.21 21.24
N LYS A 129 -0.74 13.80 22.35
CA LYS A 129 0.44 14.47 22.89
C LYS A 129 1.76 13.88 22.41
N GLY A 130 1.71 12.81 21.64
CA GLY A 130 2.88 12.13 21.11
C GLY A 130 2.59 10.67 20.85
N ALA A 131 2.88 10.22 19.64
CA ALA A 131 2.76 8.82 19.27
C ALA A 131 4.01 8.05 19.72
N PRO A 132 3.92 6.72 19.93
CA PRO A 132 5.08 5.90 20.17
C PRO A 132 6.12 6.06 19.06
N HIS A 133 7.39 5.87 19.41
CA HIS A 133 8.50 6.07 18.47
C HIS A 133 8.31 5.25 17.19
N GLY A 134 8.47 5.90 16.07
CA GLY A 134 8.34 5.28 14.75
C GLY A 134 6.92 5.14 14.24
N LEU A 135 5.90 5.45 15.06
CA LEU A 135 4.50 5.37 14.64
C LEU A 135 4.03 6.71 14.08
N ASP A 136 3.44 6.66 12.90
CA ASP A 136 2.74 7.80 12.32
C ASP A 136 1.23 7.58 12.49
N VAL A 137 0.55 8.52 13.15
CA VAL A 137 -0.89 8.41 13.41
C VAL A 137 -1.69 8.33 12.11
N ARG A 138 -1.19 8.93 11.03
CA ARG A 138 -1.84 8.82 9.71
C ARG A 138 -1.93 7.37 9.23
N THR A 139 -1.01 6.50 9.65
CA THR A 139 -1.08 5.07 9.37
C THR A 139 -2.32 4.46 10.02
N LEU A 140 -2.63 4.86 11.25
CA LEU A 140 -3.81 4.37 11.97
C LEU A 140 -5.11 4.88 11.32
N GLU A 141 -5.13 6.14 10.91
CA GLU A 141 -6.26 6.73 10.18
C GLU A 141 -6.50 6.00 8.87
N MET A 142 -5.43 5.67 8.14
CA MET A 142 -5.50 4.90 6.91
C MET A 142 -6.09 3.51 7.16
N LEU A 143 -5.61 2.80 8.19
CA LEU A 143 -6.15 1.48 8.55
C LEU A 143 -7.63 1.54 8.86
N HIS A 144 -8.04 2.56 9.59
CA HIS A 144 -9.45 2.75 9.94
C HIS A 144 -10.32 2.93 8.69
N GLU A 145 -9.86 3.75 7.76
CA GLU A 145 -10.54 3.96 6.48
C GLU A 145 -10.63 2.65 5.68
N LEU A 146 -9.52 1.93 5.56
CA LEU A 146 -9.46 0.73 4.72
C LEU A 146 -10.28 -0.43 5.27
N LYS A 147 -10.51 -0.47 6.58
CA LYS A 147 -11.33 -1.49 7.23
C LYS A 147 -12.83 -1.24 7.07
N THR A 148 -13.20 -0.02 6.90
CA THR A 148 -14.62 0.37 6.79
C THR A 148 -15.05 0.54 5.34
#